data_f5d20298f1c26a7aa9df864ba5ed3866
#
_entry.id   f5d20298f1c26a7aa9df864ba5ed3866
#
_cell.length_a   1.000
_cell.length_b   1.000
_cell.length_c   1.000
_cell.angle_alpha   90.00
_cell.angle_beta   90.00
_cell.angle_gamma   90.00
#
_symmetry.space_group_name_H-M   'P 1'
#
loop_
_entity.id
_entity.type
_entity.pdbx_description
1 polymer ?
#
loop_
_entity_poly.entity_id
_entity_poly.type
_entity_poly.pdbx_seq_one_letter_code
_entity_poly.pdbx_strand_id
1 'polypeptide(L)'
;MIKISLLIVSLISFSFAKKELSTDLAYQLVLEKINKKIVPVAFIDNVFKNPKIELHAKIPERFARPYEKKSWEQYKKLFIKESRIVAGVKFYSKNKDLILKVSKKYGVDPFIILSIAGIESNYGKHYKGFTVFNSLYTQIHEMPKRAKWASKELASYLEYCYQDNVDPQSIEGSYAGAFGFGQFIPSSFNRYSVDFDNDGVRRPHDWPDVLGSIANYLIKNGYNSGSTNYEKKGDIWKSVYAYNHSENYVMAVLGLTEKIRERSSYLHSNVENRLNYVIETFDPLDNRSVSDLQKVLNANGYDLETDGRLGRRTLDALRDAQLKRN
;
A
#
# COMPACT_ATOMS: atom_id res chain seq x y z
N MET A 1 56.89 39.44 -37.23
CA MET A 1 56.43 38.03 -37.50
C MET A 1 55.65 37.51 -36.27
N ILE A 2 54.34 37.62 -36.34
CA ILE A 2 53.47 37.19 -35.25
C ILE A 2 53.07 35.75 -35.52
N LYS A 3 53.46 34.82 -34.65
CA LYS A 3 53.04 33.41 -34.72
C LYS A 3 51.66 33.29 -34.07
N ILE A 4 50.65 32.99 -34.88
CA ILE A 4 49.31 32.63 -34.44
C ILE A 4 49.33 31.13 -34.14
N SER A 5 49.27 30.77 -32.86
CA SER A 5 49.03 29.38 -32.41
C SER A 5 47.54 29.07 -32.52
N LEU A 6 47.18 28.17 -33.43
CA LEU A 6 45.83 27.63 -33.55
C LEU A 6 45.60 26.62 -32.42
N LEU A 7 44.74 26.97 -31.47
CA LEU A 7 44.28 26.07 -30.41
C LEU A 7 43.15 25.19 -31.01
N ILE A 8 43.42 23.96 -31.34
CA ILE A 8 42.39 22.96 -31.72
C ILE A 8 41.72 22.47 -30.43
N VAL A 9 40.55 22.99 -30.14
CA VAL A 9 39.67 22.44 -29.12
C VAL A 9 38.96 21.23 -29.70
N SER A 10 39.43 20.04 -29.39
CA SER A 10 38.70 18.80 -29.69
C SER A 10 37.44 18.71 -28.82
N LEU A 11 36.30 19.01 -29.40
CA LEU A 11 35.00 18.68 -28.86
C LEU A 11 34.87 17.15 -28.86
N ILE A 12 35.17 16.53 -27.73
CA ILE A 12 34.79 15.12 -27.47
C ILE A 12 33.27 15.13 -27.24
N SER A 13 32.54 14.94 -28.32
CA SER A 13 31.11 14.61 -28.25
C SER A 13 30.98 13.23 -27.58
N PHE A 14 30.61 13.19 -26.30
CA PHE A 14 30.08 12.00 -25.69
C PHE A 14 28.74 11.69 -26.37
N SER A 15 28.80 10.95 -27.46
CA SER A 15 27.64 10.28 -28.03
C SER A 15 27.22 9.18 -27.02
N PHE A 16 26.28 9.50 -26.13
CA PHE A 16 25.49 8.46 -25.51
C PHE A 16 24.79 7.74 -26.64
N ALA A 17 25.24 6.53 -26.96
CA ALA A 17 24.62 5.68 -27.93
C ALA A 17 23.15 5.51 -27.53
N LYS A 18 22.26 6.12 -28.31
CA LYS A 18 20.82 6.05 -28.12
C LYS A 18 20.46 4.58 -28.32
N LYS A 19 20.18 3.86 -27.21
CA LYS A 19 19.77 2.45 -27.26
C LYS A 19 18.59 2.36 -28.24
N GLU A 20 18.78 1.64 -29.35
CA GLU A 20 17.67 1.46 -30.28
C GLU A 20 16.56 0.70 -29.54
N LEU A 21 15.37 1.29 -29.42
CA LEU A 21 14.23 0.69 -28.74
C LEU A 21 13.89 -0.69 -29.33
N SER A 22 14.13 -0.86 -30.63
CA SER A 22 13.92 -2.11 -31.35
C SER A 22 14.73 -3.29 -30.83
N THR A 23 15.82 -3.06 -30.07
CA THR A 23 16.65 -4.13 -29.48
C THR A 23 16.34 -4.37 -28.00
N ASP A 24 15.49 -3.57 -27.37
CA ASP A 24 15.10 -3.75 -25.97
C ASP A 24 14.02 -4.83 -25.82
N LEU A 25 14.35 -5.92 -25.14
CA LEU A 25 13.41 -7.04 -24.94
C LEU A 25 12.11 -6.62 -24.26
N ALA A 26 12.19 -5.77 -23.23
CA ALA A 26 11.01 -5.34 -22.50
C ALA A 26 10.10 -4.45 -23.37
N TYR A 27 10.69 -3.55 -24.17
CA TYR A 27 9.95 -2.74 -25.13
C TYR A 27 9.18 -3.62 -26.13
N GLN A 28 9.86 -4.60 -26.76
CA GLN A 28 9.22 -5.51 -27.71
C GLN A 28 8.06 -6.27 -27.09
N LEU A 29 8.31 -6.92 -25.93
CA LEU A 29 7.27 -7.70 -25.25
C LEU A 29 6.09 -6.85 -24.77
N VAL A 30 6.33 -5.61 -24.32
CA VAL A 30 5.27 -4.68 -23.94
C VAL A 30 4.44 -4.27 -25.15
N LEU A 31 5.05 -3.95 -26.29
CA LEU A 31 4.34 -3.62 -27.54
C LEU A 31 3.43 -4.74 -28.05
N GLU A 32 3.78 -6.00 -27.74
CA GLU A 32 2.90 -7.15 -28.05
C GLU A 32 1.67 -7.25 -27.13
N LYS A 33 1.77 -6.76 -25.89
CA LYS A 33 0.75 -6.95 -24.85
C LYS A 33 -0.15 -5.74 -24.66
N ILE A 34 0.38 -4.54 -24.93
CA ILE A 34 -0.33 -3.27 -24.70
C ILE A 34 -1.56 -3.15 -25.59
N ASN A 35 -2.65 -2.65 -25.03
CA ASN A 35 -3.84 -2.33 -25.81
C ASN A 35 -3.63 -1.02 -26.61
N LYS A 36 -3.23 -1.14 -27.86
CA LYS A 36 -2.94 0.00 -28.75
C LYS A 36 -4.15 0.88 -29.07
N LYS A 37 -5.36 0.43 -28.75
CA LYS A 37 -6.57 1.26 -28.84
C LYS A 37 -6.71 2.23 -27.68
N ILE A 38 -6.06 1.92 -26.56
CA ILE A 38 -6.06 2.74 -25.33
C ILE A 38 -4.77 3.56 -25.25
N VAL A 39 -3.60 2.93 -25.45
CA VAL A 39 -2.29 3.53 -25.25
C VAL A 39 -1.59 3.74 -26.60
N PRO A 40 -1.31 4.99 -27.02
CA PRO A 40 -0.55 5.26 -28.23
C PRO A 40 0.88 4.71 -28.15
N VAL A 41 1.40 4.17 -29.25
CA VAL A 41 2.80 3.67 -29.31
C VAL A 41 3.79 4.79 -28.97
N ALA A 42 3.53 6.02 -29.39
CA ALA A 42 4.38 7.17 -29.07
C ALA A 42 4.55 7.41 -27.57
N PHE A 43 3.53 7.10 -26.74
CA PHE A 43 3.68 7.14 -25.29
C PHE A 43 4.69 6.08 -24.81
N ILE A 44 4.59 4.85 -25.29
CA ILE A 44 5.52 3.77 -24.95
C ILE A 44 6.95 4.13 -25.38
N ASP A 45 7.12 4.67 -26.58
CA ASP A 45 8.42 5.13 -27.08
C ASP A 45 9.06 6.16 -26.15
N ASN A 46 8.27 7.11 -25.68
CA ASN A 46 8.75 8.14 -24.76
C ASN A 46 9.12 7.58 -23.40
N VAL A 47 8.29 6.65 -22.85
CA VAL A 47 8.57 5.99 -21.58
C VAL A 47 9.87 5.22 -21.63
N PHE A 48 10.10 4.41 -22.69
CA PHE A 48 11.33 3.60 -22.80
C PHE A 48 12.58 4.40 -23.15
N LYS A 49 12.47 5.68 -23.50
CA LYS A 49 13.59 6.63 -23.64
C LYS A 49 13.97 7.29 -22.31
N ASN A 50 13.25 7.03 -21.23
CA ASN A 50 13.51 7.67 -19.95
C ASN A 50 14.87 7.23 -19.38
N PRO A 51 15.78 8.17 -19.02
CA PRO A 51 17.10 7.85 -18.49
C PRO A 51 17.10 7.20 -17.10
N LYS A 52 15.94 7.20 -16.40
CA LYS A 52 15.79 6.57 -15.08
C LYS A 52 15.54 5.05 -15.18
N ILE A 53 15.45 4.49 -16.39
CA ILE A 53 15.31 3.04 -16.56
C ILE A 53 16.62 2.36 -16.21
N GLU A 54 16.55 1.48 -15.21
CA GLU A 54 17.71 0.73 -14.72
C GLU A 54 17.34 -0.67 -14.27
N LEU A 55 18.32 -1.57 -14.28
CA LEU A 55 18.23 -2.92 -13.77
C LEU A 55 18.67 -2.96 -12.29
N HIS A 56 17.97 -3.71 -11.48
CA HIS A 56 18.24 -3.86 -10.04
C HIS A 56 18.65 -5.29 -9.68
N ALA A 57 19.94 -5.55 -9.51
CA ALA A 57 20.49 -6.90 -9.17
C ALA A 57 19.85 -7.51 -7.90
N LYS A 58 19.38 -6.67 -6.95
CA LYS A 58 18.71 -7.13 -5.72
C LYS A 58 17.34 -7.77 -5.96
N ILE A 59 16.71 -7.58 -7.13
CA ILE A 59 15.38 -8.13 -7.41
C ILE A 59 15.41 -9.66 -7.55
N PRO A 60 16.24 -10.27 -8.41
CA PRO A 60 16.36 -11.72 -8.47
C PRO A 60 16.74 -12.35 -7.13
N GLU A 61 17.62 -11.71 -6.33
CA GLU A 61 18.02 -12.21 -5.01
C GLU A 61 16.82 -12.29 -4.04
N ARG A 62 15.91 -11.31 -4.07
CA ARG A 62 14.71 -11.31 -3.22
C ARG A 62 13.74 -12.43 -3.58
N PHE A 63 13.60 -12.76 -4.86
CA PHE A 63 12.79 -13.90 -5.30
C PHE A 63 13.34 -15.25 -4.84
N ALA A 64 14.63 -15.36 -4.56
CA ALA A 64 15.23 -16.58 -4.03
C ALA A 64 14.86 -16.86 -2.56
N ARG A 65 14.33 -15.88 -1.83
CA ARG A 65 14.02 -15.97 -0.38
C ARG A 65 12.59 -15.52 -0.05
N PRO A 66 11.55 -16.19 -0.59
CA PRO A 66 10.16 -15.77 -0.39
C PRO A 66 9.68 -16.01 1.05
N TYR A 67 8.84 -15.10 1.56
CA TYR A 67 8.25 -15.19 2.91
C TYR A 67 7.28 -16.37 3.04
N GLU A 68 6.65 -16.79 1.97
CA GLU A 68 5.63 -17.85 1.91
C GLU A 68 6.18 -19.23 2.29
N LYS A 69 7.50 -19.42 2.25
CA LYS A 69 8.18 -20.66 2.71
C LYS A 69 8.31 -20.77 4.24
N LYS A 70 7.91 -19.74 4.99
CA LYS A 70 7.98 -19.77 6.46
C LYS A 70 6.88 -20.65 7.05
N SER A 71 7.18 -21.31 8.20
CA SER A 71 6.16 -21.97 8.98
C SER A 71 5.09 -20.98 9.48
N TRP A 72 3.89 -21.47 9.82
CA TRP A 72 2.84 -20.62 10.38
C TRP A 72 3.34 -19.83 11.61
N GLU A 73 4.02 -20.48 12.53
CA GLU A 73 4.53 -19.83 13.74
C GLU A 73 5.50 -18.67 13.45
N GLN A 74 6.35 -18.84 12.44
CA GLN A 74 7.24 -17.76 11.98
C GLN A 74 6.46 -16.65 11.27
N TYR A 75 5.48 -17.02 10.45
CA TYR A 75 4.63 -16.08 9.70
C TYR A 75 3.77 -15.24 10.66
N LYS A 76 3.12 -15.90 11.63
CA LYS A 76 2.31 -15.26 12.68
C LYS A 76 3.09 -14.17 13.43
N LYS A 77 4.33 -14.46 13.86
CA LYS A 77 5.19 -13.49 14.56
C LYS A 77 5.52 -12.25 13.72
N LEU A 78 5.51 -12.35 12.40
CA LEU A 78 5.78 -11.22 11.50
C LEU A 78 4.54 -10.34 11.28
N PHE A 79 3.36 -10.93 11.23
CA PHE A 79 2.15 -10.26 10.80
C PHE A 79 1.14 -9.98 11.92
N ILE A 80 1.04 -10.83 12.94
CA ILE A 80 0.15 -10.63 14.10
C ILE A 80 0.98 -10.25 15.32
N LYS A 81 1.56 -9.06 15.29
CA LYS A 81 2.35 -8.50 16.41
C LYS A 81 1.62 -7.32 17.04
N GLU A 82 1.85 -7.10 18.32
CA GLU A 82 1.17 -6.06 19.10
C GLU A 82 1.26 -4.68 18.44
N SER A 83 2.43 -4.29 17.94
CA SER A 83 2.60 -2.99 17.26
C SER A 83 1.72 -2.81 16.03
N ARG A 84 1.39 -3.90 15.28
CA ARG A 84 0.47 -3.83 14.14
C ARG A 84 -0.99 -3.81 14.59
N ILE A 85 -1.34 -4.53 15.67
CA ILE A 85 -2.68 -4.49 16.27
C ILE A 85 -2.98 -3.08 16.75
N VAL A 86 -2.08 -2.47 17.53
CA VAL A 86 -2.20 -1.08 18.00
C VAL A 86 -2.31 -0.10 16.83
N ALA A 87 -1.47 -0.24 15.80
CA ALA A 87 -1.53 0.59 14.61
C ALA A 87 -2.88 0.43 13.87
N GLY A 88 -3.43 -0.78 13.83
CA GLY A 88 -4.75 -1.06 13.23
C GLY A 88 -5.89 -0.41 13.98
N VAL A 89 -5.89 -0.49 15.31
CA VAL A 89 -6.91 0.18 16.13
C VAL A 89 -6.81 1.70 15.99
N LYS A 90 -5.59 2.28 16.02
CA LYS A 90 -5.37 3.72 15.78
C LYS A 90 -5.87 4.13 14.39
N PHE A 91 -5.55 3.35 13.36
CA PHE A 91 -6.00 3.60 11.99
C PHE A 91 -7.53 3.53 11.86
N TYR A 92 -8.16 2.51 12.49
CA TYR A 92 -9.62 2.38 12.54
C TYR A 92 -10.26 3.59 13.20
N SER A 93 -9.79 4.00 14.36
CA SER A 93 -10.32 5.18 15.07
C SER A 93 -10.23 6.45 14.24
N LYS A 94 -9.10 6.67 13.55
CA LYS A 94 -8.86 7.86 12.72
C LYS A 94 -9.72 7.88 11.44
N ASN A 95 -9.99 6.71 10.84
CA ASN A 95 -10.66 6.59 9.55
C ASN A 95 -12.00 5.85 9.64
N LYS A 96 -12.63 5.83 10.83
CA LYS A 96 -13.82 5.02 11.12
C LYS A 96 -14.94 5.24 10.11
N ASP A 97 -15.28 6.50 9.85
CA ASP A 97 -16.40 6.85 8.97
C ASP A 97 -16.17 6.38 7.53
N LEU A 98 -14.93 6.55 7.02
CA LEU A 98 -14.53 6.06 5.70
C LEU A 98 -14.61 4.53 5.64
N ILE A 99 -14.04 3.83 6.63
CA ILE A 99 -14.02 2.36 6.66
C ILE A 99 -15.44 1.81 6.72
N LEU A 100 -16.31 2.40 7.55
CA LEU A 100 -17.72 2.01 7.64
C LEU A 100 -18.50 2.34 6.36
N LYS A 101 -18.20 3.47 5.69
CA LYS A 101 -18.81 3.82 4.39
C LYS A 101 -18.43 2.78 3.32
N VAL A 102 -17.16 2.37 3.26
CA VAL A 102 -16.69 1.31 2.35
C VAL A 102 -17.36 -0.02 2.70
N SER A 103 -17.33 -0.42 3.96
CA SER A 103 -17.98 -1.65 4.46
C SER A 103 -19.46 -1.70 4.09
N LYS A 104 -20.20 -0.61 4.31
CA LYS A 104 -21.62 -0.52 3.96
C LYS A 104 -21.85 -0.64 2.45
N LYS A 105 -21.02 0.01 1.62
CA LYS A 105 -21.16 -0.01 0.14
C LYS A 105 -20.98 -1.43 -0.42
N TYR A 106 -20.01 -2.18 0.10
CA TYR A 106 -19.65 -3.50 -0.44
C TYR A 106 -20.17 -4.68 0.39
N GLY A 107 -20.66 -4.44 1.60
CA GLY A 107 -21.06 -5.50 2.53
C GLY A 107 -19.89 -6.36 3.01
N VAL A 108 -18.67 -5.82 3.01
CA VAL A 108 -17.45 -6.50 3.47
C VAL A 108 -17.18 -6.08 4.92
N ASP A 109 -16.79 -7.05 5.76
CA ASP A 109 -16.39 -6.78 7.14
C ASP A 109 -15.29 -5.69 7.20
N PRO A 110 -15.51 -4.57 7.93
CA PRO A 110 -14.57 -3.46 7.99
C PRO A 110 -13.19 -3.87 8.54
N PHE A 111 -13.14 -4.84 9.44
CA PHE A 111 -11.88 -5.30 10.03
C PHE A 111 -11.08 -6.22 9.10
N ILE A 112 -11.72 -6.92 8.14
CA ILE A 112 -11.00 -7.64 7.07
C ILE A 112 -10.32 -6.65 6.13
N ILE A 113 -11.04 -5.62 5.66
CA ILE A 113 -10.47 -4.55 4.82
C ILE A 113 -9.26 -3.93 5.51
N LEU A 114 -9.44 -3.58 6.78
CA LEU A 114 -8.40 -2.99 7.62
C LEU A 114 -7.18 -3.91 7.79
N SER A 115 -7.40 -5.22 7.99
CA SER A 115 -6.33 -6.19 8.21
C SER A 115 -5.51 -6.42 6.95
N ILE A 116 -6.14 -6.46 5.77
CA ILE A 116 -5.42 -6.51 4.50
C ILE A 116 -4.52 -5.27 4.36
N ALA A 117 -5.06 -4.06 4.53
CA ALA A 117 -4.25 -2.83 4.50
C ALA A 117 -3.09 -2.83 5.51
N GLY A 118 -3.31 -3.44 6.68
CA GLY A 118 -2.28 -3.62 7.70
C GLY A 118 -1.19 -4.61 7.32
N ILE A 119 -1.54 -5.72 6.67
CA ILE A 119 -0.57 -6.74 6.24
C ILE A 119 0.24 -6.22 5.04
N GLU A 120 -0.42 -5.61 4.06
CA GLU A 120 0.20 -5.19 2.81
C GLU A 120 1.17 -4.02 2.99
N SER A 121 0.79 -3.00 3.74
CA SER A 121 1.59 -1.77 3.84
C SER A 121 1.84 -1.28 5.27
N ASN A 122 1.41 -2.04 6.31
CA ASN A 122 1.40 -1.55 7.69
C ASN A 122 0.72 -0.16 7.78
N TYR A 123 -0.47 -0.08 7.20
CA TYR A 123 -1.26 1.16 7.14
C TYR A 123 -0.51 2.31 6.45
N GLY A 124 0.10 2.03 5.31
CA GLY A 124 0.82 3.00 4.48
C GLY A 124 2.25 3.33 4.94
N LYS A 125 2.80 2.61 5.92
CA LYS A 125 4.17 2.87 6.41
C LYS A 125 5.26 2.12 5.63
N HIS A 126 4.94 0.98 5.01
CA HIS A 126 5.90 0.10 4.35
C HIS A 126 5.34 -0.38 3.01
N TYR A 127 5.65 0.32 1.93
CA TYR A 127 5.17 0.00 0.58
C TYR A 127 6.19 0.32 -0.53
N LYS A 128 7.33 0.92 -0.15
CA LYS A 128 8.37 1.41 -1.05
C LYS A 128 9.52 0.43 -1.20
N GLY A 129 10.21 0.50 -2.33
CA GLY A 129 11.40 -0.29 -2.54
C GLY A 129 12.08 -0.01 -3.87
N PHE A 130 11.35 -0.14 -4.97
CA PHE A 130 11.81 0.10 -6.34
C PHE A 130 10.68 0.81 -7.09
N THR A 131 10.98 1.53 -8.17
CA THR A 131 9.88 1.94 -9.05
C THR A 131 9.24 0.70 -9.66
N VAL A 132 7.90 0.73 -9.81
CA VAL A 132 7.15 -0.39 -10.39
C VAL A 132 7.68 -0.73 -11.77
N PHE A 133 7.97 0.32 -12.58
CA PHE A 133 8.54 0.15 -13.90
C PHE A 133 9.87 -0.64 -13.84
N ASN A 134 10.85 -0.16 -13.06
CA ASN A 134 12.17 -0.81 -12.99
C ASN A 134 12.10 -2.20 -12.35
N SER A 135 11.15 -2.44 -11.42
CA SER A 135 10.93 -3.78 -10.88
C SER A 135 10.52 -4.79 -11.96
N LEU A 136 9.54 -4.42 -12.78
CA LEU A 136 9.04 -5.29 -13.85
C LEU A 136 10.03 -5.37 -15.03
N TYR A 137 10.66 -4.24 -15.37
CA TYR A 137 11.73 -4.18 -16.38
C TYR A 137 12.89 -5.11 -16.04
N THR A 138 13.35 -5.08 -14.78
CA THR A 138 14.40 -6.00 -14.30
C THR A 138 13.97 -7.47 -14.41
N GLN A 139 12.73 -7.79 -14.01
CA GLN A 139 12.24 -9.16 -14.10
C GLN A 139 12.18 -9.67 -15.56
N ILE A 140 11.91 -8.80 -16.52
CA ILE A 140 11.89 -9.16 -17.94
C ILE A 140 13.29 -9.53 -18.42
N HIS A 141 14.30 -8.75 -18.06
CA HIS A 141 15.67 -8.95 -18.52
C HIS A 141 16.42 -10.02 -17.75
N GLU A 142 16.29 -10.04 -16.41
CA GLU A 142 17.12 -10.86 -15.53
C GLU A 142 16.44 -12.18 -15.10
N MET A 143 15.15 -12.36 -15.39
CA MET A 143 14.39 -13.52 -14.95
C MET A 143 13.60 -14.17 -16.11
N PRO A 144 14.25 -14.95 -17.00
CA PRO A 144 13.61 -15.47 -18.23
C PRO A 144 12.29 -16.22 -17.99
N LYS A 145 12.19 -16.98 -16.88
CA LYS A 145 10.96 -17.70 -16.50
C LYS A 145 9.80 -16.77 -16.16
N ARG A 146 10.07 -15.51 -15.81
CA ARG A 146 9.08 -14.50 -15.47
C ARG A 146 8.85 -13.47 -16.56
N ALA A 147 9.69 -13.39 -17.58
CA ALA A 147 9.66 -12.34 -18.61
C ALA A 147 8.28 -12.16 -19.25
N LYS A 148 7.62 -13.26 -19.60
CA LYS A 148 6.26 -13.23 -20.19
C LYS A 148 5.21 -12.67 -19.22
N TRP A 149 5.29 -13.03 -17.95
CA TRP A 149 4.38 -12.51 -16.91
C TRP A 149 4.69 -11.05 -16.62
N ALA A 150 5.96 -10.71 -16.41
CA ALA A 150 6.38 -9.34 -16.08
C ALA A 150 6.09 -8.35 -17.21
N SER A 151 6.22 -8.76 -18.47
CA SER A 151 5.86 -7.90 -19.61
C SER A 151 4.34 -7.62 -19.69
N LYS A 152 3.51 -8.60 -19.32
CA LYS A 152 2.05 -8.37 -19.21
C LYS A 152 1.73 -7.38 -18.07
N GLU A 153 2.37 -7.54 -16.93
CA GLU A 153 2.17 -6.61 -15.81
C GLU A 153 2.71 -5.21 -16.13
N LEU A 154 3.86 -5.10 -16.81
CA LEU A 154 4.40 -3.81 -17.24
C LEU A 154 3.47 -3.12 -18.25
N ALA A 155 2.90 -3.85 -19.21
CA ALA A 155 1.90 -3.33 -20.12
C ALA A 155 0.67 -2.80 -19.36
N SER A 156 0.13 -3.58 -18.42
CA SER A 156 -0.98 -3.15 -17.56
C SER A 156 -0.64 -1.93 -16.71
N TYR A 157 0.60 -1.82 -16.22
CA TYR A 157 1.07 -0.64 -15.49
C TYR A 157 1.10 0.60 -16.37
N LEU A 158 1.58 0.48 -17.60
CA LEU A 158 1.63 1.58 -18.55
C LEU A 158 0.23 2.00 -19.03
N GLU A 159 -0.72 1.05 -19.12
CA GLU A 159 -2.14 1.38 -19.36
C GLU A 159 -2.72 2.25 -18.26
N TYR A 160 -2.49 1.87 -16.99
CA TYR A 160 -2.88 2.69 -15.85
C TYR A 160 -2.22 4.07 -15.88
N CYS A 161 -0.90 4.12 -16.06
CA CYS A 161 -0.18 5.38 -16.11
C CYS A 161 -0.69 6.34 -17.19
N TYR A 162 -1.04 5.80 -18.36
CA TYR A 162 -1.59 6.59 -19.45
C TYR A 162 -3.01 7.10 -19.15
N GLN A 163 -3.89 6.21 -18.65
CA GLN A 163 -5.29 6.53 -18.37
C GLN A 163 -5.47 7.54 -17.24
N ASP A 164 -4.67 7.40 -16.17
CA ASP A 164 -4.76 8.24 -14.97
C ASP A 164 -3.69 9.37 -14.95
N ASN A 165 -3.01 9.60 -16.10
CA ASN A 165 -1.98 10.63 -16.28
C ASN A 165 -0.86 10.60 -15.23
N VAL A 166 -0.31 9.42 -14.96
CA VAL A 166 0.74 9.15 -13.97
C VAL A 166 2.09 8.99 -14.66
N ASP A 167 3.15 9.63 -14.14
CA ASP A 167 4.52 9.34 -14.60
C ASP A 167 4.90 7.90 -14.25
N PRO A 168 5.25 7.05 -15.26
CA PRO A 168 5.63 5.65 -15.03
C PRO A 168 6.83 5.44 -14.10
N GLN A 169 7.67 6.45 -13.89
CA GLN A 169 8.81 6.39 -12.97
C GLN A 169 8.52 6.98 -11.58
N SER A 170 7.28 7.43 -11.31
CA SER A 170 6.94 8.09 -10.05
C SER A 170 6.48 7.13 -8.94
N ILE A 171 5.92 5.97 -9.30
CA ILE A 171 5.34 5.07 -8.31
C ILE A 171 6.35 4.03 -7.85
N GLU A 172 6.59 4.01 -6.54
CA GLU A 172 7.38 2.96 -5.88
C GLU A 172 6.49 1.80 -5.43
N GLY A 173 7.05 0.60 -5.46
CA GLY A 173 6.40 -0.64 -5.08
C GLY A 173 7.37 -1.70 -4.59
N SER A 174 6.91 -2.94 -4.56
CA SER A 174 7.72 -4.08 -4.16
C SER A 174 8.65 -4.57 -5.29
N TYR A 175 9.61 -5.40 -4.94
CA TYR A 175 10.47 -6.09 -5.92
C TYR A 175 9.69 -6.96 -6.91
N ALA A 176 8.45 -7.33 -6.60
CA ALA A 176 7.57 -8.09 -7.48
C ALA A 176 6.71 -7.21 -8.40
N GLY A 177 6.76 -5.88 -8.23
CA GLY A 177 5.97 -4.93 -9.01
C GLY A 177 4.58 -4.65 -8.43
N ALA A 178 4.28 -5.13 -7.22
CA ALA A 178 3.07 -4.75 -6.50
C ALA A 178 3.23 -3.35 -5.91
N PHE A 179 2.17 -2.53 -5.90
CA PHE A 179 2.25 -1.13 -5.53
C PHE A 179 1.04 -0.58 -4.77
N GLY A 180 1.22 0.61 -4.22
CA GLY A 180 0.21 1.29 -3.41
C GLY A 180 0.04 0.67 -2.03
N PHE A 181 -0.87 1.24 -1.23
CA PHE A 181 -1.11 0.74 0.12
C PHE A 181 -1.82 -0.63 0.15
N GLY A 182 -2.51 -1.00 -0.94
CA GLY A 182 -3.13 -2.31 -1.13
C GLY A 182 -2.22 -3.35 -1.79
N GLN A 183 -1.00 -2.99 -2.21
CA GLN A 183 -0.02 -3.87 -2.86
C GLN A 183 -0.61 -4.69 -4.01
N PHE A 184 -1.44 -4.05 -4.86
CA PHE A 184 -1.93 -4.69 -6.08
C PHE A 184 -0.82 -4.82 -7.12
N ILE A 185 -0.78 -5.96 -7.82
CA ILE A 185 -0.06 -6.04 -9.10
C ILE A 185 -0.81 -5.24 -10.17
N PRO A 186 -0.14 -4.71 -11.21
CA PRO A 186 -0.75 -3.79 -12.18
C PRO A 186 -2.04 -4.30 -12.82
N SER A 187 -2.07 -5.55 -13.27
CA SER A 187 -3.28 -6.13 -13.86
C SER A 187 -4.45 -6.23 -12.88
N SER A 188 -4.18 -6.51 -11.61
CA SER A 188 -5.19 -6.49 -10.55
C SER A 188 -5.65 -5.07 -10.22
N PHE A 189 -4.74 -4.11 -10.20
CA PHE A 189 -5.08 -2.70 -10.02
C PHE A 189 -6.05 -2.23 -11.11
N ASN A 190 -5.73 -2.45 -12.39
CA ASN A 190 -6.62 -2.08 -13.50
C ASN A 190 -7.99 -2.73 -13.41
N ARG A 191 -8.05 -3.98 -12.93
CA ARG A 191 -9.30 -4.75 -12.87
C ARG A 191 -10.18 -4.40 -11.66
N TYR A 192 -9.58 -4.07 -10.52
CA TYR A 192 -10.28 -4.01 -9.24
C TYR A 192 -10.21 -2.65 -8.55
N SER A 193 -9.29 -1.76 -8.94
CA SER A 193 -9.24 -0.43 -8.35
C SER A 193 -10.50 0.37 -8.66
N VAL A 194 -10.89 1.20 -7.72
CA VAL A 194 -12.04 2.09 -7.81
C VAL A 194 -11.66 3.49 -7.38
N ASP A 195 -12.22 4.48 -8.03
CA ASP A 195 -12.30 5.85 -7.56
C ASP A 195 -13.47 5.90 -6.56
N PHE A 196 -13.16 5.79 -5.27
CA PHE A 196 -14.19 5.64 -4.23
C PHE A 196 -14.77 6.96 -3.78
N ASP A 197 -14.00 8.03 -3.80
CA ASP A 197 -14.43 9.38 -3.44
C ASP A 197 -15.00 10.17 -4.62
N ASN A 198 -14.89 9.64 -5.84
CA ASN A 198 -15.37 10.17 -7.12
C ASN A 198 -14.67 11.49 -7.49
N ASP A 199 -13.35 11.58 -7.26
CA ASP A 199 -12.55 12.72 -7.69
C ASP A 199 -12.02 12.61 -9.13
N GLY A 200 -12.32 11.50 -9.81
CA GLY A 200 -11.98 11.23 -11.20
C GLY A 200 -10.64 10.50 -11.41
N VAL A 201 -9.92 10.15 -10.34
CA VAL A 201 -8.59 9.51 -10.41
C VAL A 201 -8.50 8.35 -9.42
N ARG A 202 -7.95 7.21 -9.87
CA ARG A 202 -7.68 6.06 -8.99
C ARG A 202 -6.30 6.18 -8.37
N ARG A 203 -6.21 6.50 -7.09
CA ARG A 203 -4.93 6.73 -6.41
C ARG A 203 -4.52 5.54 -5.54
N PRO A 204 -3.38 4.89 -5.83
CA PRO A 204 -2.92 3.72 -5.07
C PRO A 204 -2.40 4.07 -3.66
N HIS A 205 -2.27 5.36 -3.34
CA HIS A 205 -1.78 5.87 -2.04
C HIS A 205 -2.81 6.75 -1.33
N ASP A 206 -4.05 6.76 -1.80
CA ASP A 206 -5.14 7.45 -1.14
C ASP A 206 -6.13 6.46 -0.52
N TRP A 207 -6.49 6.71 0.74
CA TRP A 207 -7.22 5.73 1.53
C TRP A 207 -8.64 5.46 1.06
N PRO A 208 -9.43 6.41 0.59
CA PRO A 208 -10.72 6.14 -0.03
C PRO A 208 -10.63 5.08 -1.12
N ASP A 209 -9.75 5.29 -2.09
CA ASP A 209 -9.58 4.39 -3.24
C ASP A 209 -9.00 3.05 -2.83
N VAL A 210 -8.00 3.06 -1.95
CA VAL A 210 -7.34 1.83 -1.47
C VAL A 210 -8.32 0.93 -0.74
N LEU A 211 -9.06 1.46 0.24
CA LEU A 211 -10.02 0.67 1.01
C LEU A 211 -11.20 0.21 0.14
N GLY A 212 -11.68 1.09 -0.75
CA GLY A 212 -12.68 0.76 -1.74
C GLY A 212 -12.22 -0.36 -2.69
N SER A 213 -10.98 -0.28 -3.16
CA SER A 213 -10.39 -1.28 -4.07
C SER A 213 -10.18 -2.64 -3.40
N ILE A 214 -9.73 -2.65 -2.14
CA ILE A 214 -9.62 -3.89 -1.35
C ILE A 214 -11.00 -4.55 -1.22
N ALA A 215 -12.03 -3.78 -0.83
CA ALA A 215 -13.38 -4.31 -0.69
C ALA A 215 -13.95 -4.81 -2.03
N ASN A 216 -13.77 -4.03 -3.11
CA ASN A 216 -14.19 -4.43 -4.46
C ASN A 216 -13.49 -5.71 -4.92
N TYR A 217 -12.18 -5.83 -4.65
CA TYR A 217 -11.42 -7.05 -4.94
C TYR A 217 -12.06 -8.28 -4.26
N LEU A 218 -12.35 -8.19 -2.96
CA LEU A 218 -12.93 -9.29 -2.20
C LEU A 218 -14.29 -9.73 -2.76
N ILE A 219 -15.19 -8.78 -3.03
CA ILE A 219 -16.50 -9.06 -3.64
C ILE A 219 -16.34 -9.74 -5.00
N LYS A 220 -15.48 -9.22 -5.87
CA LYS A 220 -15.23 -9.77 -7.21
C LYS A 220 -14.56 -11.16 -7.18
N ASN A 221 -13.99 -11.55 -6.05
CA ASN A 221 -13.34 -12.84 -5.83
C ASN A 221 -14.12 -13.75 -4.84
N GLY A 222 -15.42 -13.55 -4.73
CA GLY A 222 -16.34 -14.50 -4.09
C GLY A 222 -16.66 -14.24 -2.62
N TYR A 223 -16.35 -13.06 -2.09
CA TYR A 223 -16.88 -12.64 -0.80
C TYR A 223 -18.37 -12.35 -0.94
N ASN A 224 -19.22 -13.06 -0.18
CA ASN A 224 -20.65 -12.79 -0.16
C ASN A 224 -20.95 -11.58 0.74
N SER A 225 -21.63 -10.58 0.19
CA SER A 225 -21.99 -9.36 0.93
C SER A 225 -22.74 -9.72 2.23
N GLY A 226 -22.24 -9.19 3.36
CA GLY A 226 -22.80 -9.47 4.69
C GLY A 226 -22.42 -10.84 5.27
N SER A 227 -21.54 -11.60 4.62
CA SER A 227 -21.09 -12.89 5.14
C SER A 227 -20.39 -12.77 6.50
N THR A 228 -20.68 -13.74 7.36
CA THR A 228 -19.99 -13.97 8.64
C THR A 228 -19.33 -15.36 8.68
N ASN A 229 -19.18 -16.01 7.52
CA ASN A 229 -18.58 -17.34 7.43
C ASN A 229 -17.05 -17.26 7.36
N TYR A 230 -16.40 -17.30 8.52
CA TYR A 230 -14.93 -17.29 8.68
C TYR A 230 -14.30 -18.68 8.60
N GLU A 231 -15.09 -19.72 8.34
CA GLU A 231 -14.59 -21.08 8.29
C GLU A 231 -13.58 -21.28 7.16
N LYS A 232 -12.67 -22.25 7.38
CA LYS A 232 -11.70 -22.64 6.33
C LYS A 232 -12.45 -23.11 5.08
N LYS A 233 -12.06 -22.56 3.92
CA LYS A 233 -12.71 -22.78 2.62
C LYS A 233 -14.12 -22.18 2.47
N GLY A 234 -14.62 -21.40 3.43
CA GLY A 234 -15.80 -20.54 3.26
C GLY A 234 -15.54 -19.41 2.24
N ASP A 235 -16.54 -18.60 2.00
CA ASP A 235 -16.46 -17.50 1.02
C ASP A 235 -15.45 -16.42 1.44
N ILE A 236 -15.43 -16.04 2.72
CA ILE A 236 -14.43 -15.10 3.27
C ILE A 236 -13.02 -15.67 3.08
N TRP A 237 -12.80 -16.93 3.47
CA TRP A 237 -11.51 -17.59 3.27
C TRP A 237 -11.05 -17.58 1.82
N LYS A 238 -11.94 -17.96 0.89
CA LYS A 238 -11.63 -18.05 -0.54
C LYS A 238 -11.30 -16.67 -1.13
N SER A 239 -12.05 -15.65 -0.78
CA SER A 239 -11.83 -14.29 -1.29
C SER A 239 -10.50 -13.70 -0.79
N VAL A 240 -10.15 -13.93 0.47
CA VAL A 240 -8.84 -13.53 1.04
C VAL A 240 -7.71 -14.36 0.44
N TYR A 241 -7.92 -15.66 0.20
CA TYR A 241 -6.95 -16.53 -0.47
C TYR A 241 -6.67 -16.08 -1.91
N ALA A 242 -7.67 -15.55 -2.61
CA ALA A 242 -7.48 -15.00 -3.94
C ALA A 242 -6.56 -13.76 -3.94
N TYR A 243 -6.54 -12.98 -2.85
CA TYR A 243 -5.67 -11.80 -2.72
C TYR A 243 -4.18 -12.18 -2.71
N ASN A 244 -3.84 -13.22 -1.94
CA ASN A 244 -2.51 -13.82 -1.93
C ASN A 244 -2.67 -15.34 -1.73
N HIS A 245 -2.24 -16.13 -2.72
CA HIS A 245 -2.45 -17.59 -2.77
C HIS A 245 -1.65 -18.36 -1.72
N SER A 246 -1.82 -18.00 -0.44
CA SER A 246 -1.15 -18.57 0.72
C SER A 246 -2.13 -18.77 1.88
N GLU A 247 -2.22 -19.98 2.42
CA GLU A 247 -3.02 -20.24 3.64
C GLU A 247 -2.49 -19.43 4.83
N ASN A 248 -1.17 -19.28 4.96
CA ASN A 248 -0.56 -18.45 6.01
C ASN A 248 -1.02 -16.99 5.92
N TYR A 249 -1.19 -16.48 4.69
CA TYR A 249 -1.72 -15.13 4.50
C TYR A 249 -3.16 -15.01 5.01
N VAL A 250 -4.02 -15.94 4.61
CA VAL A 250 -5.41 -15.94 5.07
C VAL A 250 -5.49 -16.00 6.58
N MET A 251 -4.76 -16.94 7.21
CA MET A 251 -4.70 -17.05 8.67
C MET A 251 -4.20 -15.76 9.33
N ALA A 252 -3.24 -15.08 8.72
CA ALA A 252 -2.73 -13.80 9.24
C ALA A 252 -3.77 -12.68 9.12
N VAL A 253 -4.47 -12.57 7.99
CA VAL A 253 -5.57 -11.60 7.82
C VAL A 253 -6.66 -11.85 8.87
N LEU A 254 -7.16 -13.08 8.98
CA LEU A 254 -8.25 -13.41 9.91
C LEU A 254 -7.84 -13.25 11.37
N GLY A 255 -6.63 -13.70 11.73
CA GLY A 255 -6.10 -13.52 13.09
C GLY A 255 -5.88 -12.05 13.47
N LEU A 256 -5.41 -11.22 12.53
CA LEU A 256 -5.28 -9.78 12.75
C LEU A 256 -6.66 -9.10 12.87
N THR A 257 -7.63 -9.54 12.04
CA THR A 257 -9.03 -9.10 12.08
C THR A 257 -9.65 -9.31 13.46
N GLU A 258 -9.50 -10.52 14.02
CA GLU A 258 -10.00 -10.86 15.35
C GLU A 258 -9.38 -9.94 16.41
N LYS A 259 -8.06 -9.83 16.43
CA LYS A 259 -7.33 -9.03 17.45
C LYS A 259 -7.66 -7.54 17.40
N ILE A 260 -7.77 -6.94 16.21
CA ILE A 260 -8.16 -5.53 16.09
C ILE A 260 -9.62 -5.33 16.51
N ARG A 261 -10.53 -6.25 16.12
CA ARG A 261 -11.95 -6.19 16.50
C ARG A 261 -12.12 -6.27 18.02
N GLU A 262 -11.51 -7.28 18.65
CA GLU A 262 -11.54 -7.44 20.11
C GLU A 262 -11.06 -6.18 20.82
N ARG A 263 -9.89 -5.66 20.44
CA ARG A 263 -9.30 -4.47 21.04
C ARG A 263 -10.16 -3.23 20.81
N SER A 264 -10.72 -3.05 19.60
CA SER A 264 -11.60 -1.93 19.29
C SER A 264 -12.92 -1.99 20.07
N SER A 265 -13.51 -3.18 20.21
CA SER A 265 -14.73 -3.37 21.01
C SER A 265 -14.49 -3.12 22.50
N TYR A 266 -13.38 -3.64 23.03
CA TYR A 266 -12.97 -3.43 24.42
C TYR A 266 -12.82 -1.93 24.76
N LEU A 267 -12.20 -1.16 23.85
CA LEU A 267 -12.02 0.29 24.03
C LEU A 267 -13.33 1.11 23.92
N HIS A 268 -14.35 0.54 23.26
CA HIS A 268 -15.68 1.20 23.21
C HIS A 268 -16.54 0.88 24.42
N SER A 269 -16.35 -0.28 25.06
CA SER A 269 -17.19 -0.75 26.16
C SER A 269 -16.75 -0.25 27.55
N ASN A 270 -15.51 0.24 27.68
CA ASN A 270 -14.96 0.64 28.97
C ASN A 270 -14.19 1.97 28.86
N VAL A 271 -14.69 3.01 29.53
CA VAL A 271 -14.14 4.37 29.49
C VAL A 271 -12.69 4.41 30.02
N GLU A 272 -12.41 3.65 31.08
CA GLU A 272 -11.06 3.57 31.67
C GLU A 272 -10.05 2.92 30.73
N ASN A 273 -10.43 1.83 30.07
CA ASN A 273 -9.60 1.16 29.07
C ASN A 273 -9.34 2.04 27.85
N ARG A 274 -10.34 2.85 27.48
CA ARG A 274 -10.17 3.84 26.40
C ARG A 274 -9.16 4.92 26.79
N LEU A 275 -9.18 5.37 28.02
CA LEU A 275 -8.19 6.33 28.55
C LEU A 275 -6.77 5.74 28.46
N ASN A 276 -6.57 4.55 28.96
CA ASN A 276 -5.30 3.86 28.94
C ASN A 276 -4.73 3.71 27.51
N TYR A 277 -5.58 3.25 26.60
CA TYR A 277 -5.20 3.11 25.19
C TYR A 277 -4.81 4.45 24.54
N VAL A 278 -5.62 5.49 24.77
CA VAL A 278 -5.37 6.81 24.16
C VAL A 278 -4.09 7.42 24.74
N ILE A 279 -3.83 7.29 26.03
CA ILE A 279 -2.59 7.75 26.67
C ILE A 279 -1.35 7.07 26.06
N GLU A 280 -1.45 5.78 25.74
CA GLU A 280 -0.32 5.01 25.18
C GLU A 280 -0.09 5.26 23.67
N THR A 281 -1.11 5.70 22.96
CA THR A 281 -1.09 5.74 21.49
C THR A 281 -1.25 7.12 20.87
N PHE A 282 -1.52 8.16 21.69
CA PHE A 282 -1.70 9.51 21.11
C PHE A 282 -0.41 10.01 20.45
N ASP A 283 -0.59 10.79 19.39
CA ASP A 283 0.49 11.45 18.70
C ASP A 283 0.47 12.94 19.04
N PRO A 284 1.47 13.47 19.74
CA PRO A 284 1.48 14.87 20.16
C PRO A 284 1.59 15.87 19.00
N LEU A 285 1.97 15.41 17.81
CA LEU A 285 2.08 16.21 16.59
C LEU A 285 0.81 16.15 15.71
N ASP A 286 -0.15 15.27 16.03
CA ASP A 286 -1.43 15.15 15.31
C ASP A 286 -2.55 15.80 16.13
N ASN A 287 -3.04 16.96 15.69
CA ASN A 287 -4.12 17.70 16.36
C ASN A 287 -5.39 16.87 16.60
N ARG A 288 -5.72 15.93 15.70
CA ARG A 288 -6.87 15.03 15.88
C ARG A 288 -6.59 14.03 17.01
N SER A 289 -5.40 13.49 17.07
CA SER A 289 -4.96 12.58 18.14
C SER A 289 -4.99 13.28 19.50
N VAL A 290 -4.54 14.54 19.55
CA VAL A 290 -4.61 15.37 20.76
C VAL A 290 -6.07 15.69 21.13
N SER A 291 -6.93 16.04 20.18
CA SER A 291 -8.36 16.25 20.43
C SER A 291 -9.05 15.00 20.98
N ASP A 292 -8.69 13.82 20.48
CA ASP A 292 -9.24 12.55 20.99
C ASP A 292 -8.72 12.25 22.40
N LEU A 293 -7.47 12.56 22.72
CA LEU A 293 -6.95 12.51 24.09
C LEU A 293 -7.74 13.44 25.02
N GLN A 294 -7.98 14.70 24.63
CA GLN A 294 -8.74 15.67 25.40
C GLN A 294 -10.17 15.18 25.68
N LYS A 295 -10.86 14.64 24.67
CA LYS A 295 -12.21 14.04 24.82
C LYS A 295 -12.23 12.90 25.82
N VAL A 296 -11.24 12.02 25.74
CA VAL A 296 -11.14 10.85 26.62
C VAL A 296 -10.80 11.26 28.04
N LEU A 297 -9.90 12.24 28.22
CA LEU A 297 -9.63 12.82 29.53
C LEU A 297 -10.88 13.45 30.13
N ASN A 298 -11.64 14.24 29.35
CA ASN A 298 -12.90 14.83 29.80
C ASN A 298 -13.95 13.78 30.23
N ALA A 299 -14.04 12.66 29.48
CA ALA A 299 -14.91 11.54 29.84
C ALA A 299 -14.46 10.86 31.16
N ASN A 300 -13.23 11.10 31.62
CA ASN A 300 -12.67 10.63 32.89
C ASN A 300 -12.59 11.73 33.97
N GLY A 301 -13.36 12.80 33.82
CA GLY A 301 -13.55 13.83 34.86
C GLY A 301 -12.62 15.04 34.77
N TYR A 302 -11.84 15.19 33.70
CA TYR A 302 -11.09 16.41 33.42
C TYR A 302 -11.97 17.41 32.64
N ASP A 303 -11.64 18.70 32.71
CA ASP A 303 -12.32 19.78 31.99
C ASP A 303 -11.35 20.50 31.07
N LEU A 304 -11.26 20.04 29.81
CA LEU A 304 -10.34 20.51 28.78
C LEU A 304 -11.11 20.98 27.57
N GLU A 305 -10.61 22.02 26.93
CA GLU A 305 -11.03 22.34 25.55
C GLU A 305 -10.55 21.25 24.60
N THR A 306 -11.43 20.80 23.69
CA THR A 306 -11.11 19.75 22.70
C THR A 306 -10.63 20.38 21.40
N ASP A 307 -9.65 21.28 21.50
CA ASP A 307 -9.13 22.11 20.41
C ASP A 307 -8.00 21.44 19.60
N GLY A 308 -7.55 20.25 20.03
CA GLY A 308 -6.46 19.50 19.41
C GLY A 308 -5.08 20.09 19.69
N ARG A 309 -4.95 21.03 20.65
CA ARG A 309 -3.66 21.61 21.04
C ARG A 309 -3.15 20.98 22.32
N LEU A 310 -1.90 20.56 22.32
CA LEU A 310 -1.26 19.98 23.51
C LEU A 310 -0.75 21.11 24.44
N GLY A 311 -1.70 21.87 24.99
CA GLY A 311 -1.42 22.95 25.93
C GLY A 311 -1.12 22.45 27.34
N ARG A 312 -0.72 23.40 28.25
CA ARG A 312 -0.33 23.08 29.64
C ARG A 312 -1.43 22.32 30.41
N ARG A 313 -2.69 22.74 30.30
CA ARG A 313 -3.84 22.05 30.95
C ARG A 313 -3.99 20.60 30.49
N THR A 314 -3.80 20.34 29.19
CA THR A 314 -3.86 18.99 28.63
C THR A 314 -2.69 18.12 29.12
N LEU A 315 -1.47 18.69 29.20
CA LEU A 315 -0.30 18.00 29.71
C LEU A 315 -0.43 17.68 31.22
N ASP A 316 -0.94 18.60 32.01
CA ASP A 316 -1.16 18.41 33.45
C ASP A 316 -2.21 17.32 33.69
N ALA A 317 -3.33 17.34 32.95
CA ALA A 317 -4.36 16.31 33.00
C ALA A 317 -3.83 14.92 32.57
N LEU A 318 -3.02 14.88 31.51
CA LEU A 318 -2.36 13.65 31.04
C LEU A 318 -1.44 13.07 32.13
N ARG A 319 -0.61 13.93 32.75
CA ARG A 319 0.30 13.52 33.83
C ARG A 319 -0.46 12.97 35.02
N ASP A 320 -1.54 13.66 35.45
CA ASP A 320 -2.36 13.21 36.57
C ASP A 320 -3.06 11.87 36.24
N ALA A 321 -3.59 11.71 35.04
CA ALA A 321 -4.16 10.45 34.57
C ALA A 321 -3.14 9.31 34.53
N GLN A 322 -1.90 9.60 34.16
CA GLN A 322 -0.80 8.61 34.17
C GLN A 322 -0.39 8.21 35.60
N LEU A 323 -0.37 9.15 36.54
CA LEU A 323 -0.05 8.89 37.94
C LEU A 323 -1.11 8.04 38.64
N LYS A 324 -2.38 8.21 38.30
CA LYS A 324 -3.49 7.43 38.88
C LYS A 324 -3.54 5.98 38.38
N ARG A 325 -2.75 5.64 37.36
CA ARG A 325 -2.61 4.27 36.81
C ARG A 325 -1.58 3.40 37.55
N ASN A 326 -0.63 4.02 38.24
CA ASN A 326 0.42 3.35 39.02
C ASN A 326 -0.02 3.20 40.47
#